data_b4327cac9d59f342cefe6481628536a6
#
_entry.id   b4327cac9d59f342cefe6481628536a6
#
_cell.length_a   1.000
_cell.length_b   1.000
_cell.length_c   1.000
_cell.angle_alpha   90.00
_cell.angle_beta   90.00
_cell.angle_gamma   90.00
#
_symmetry.space_group_name_H-M   'P 1'
#
loop_
_entity.id
_entity.type
_entity.pdbx_description
1 polymer ?
#
loop_
_entity_poly.entity_id
_entity_poly.type
_entity_poly.pdbx_seq_one_letter_code
_entity_poly.pdbx_strand_id
1 'polypeptide(L)'
;MRCPVVDNSRSSPVLMQGLPCGVFCDKLEKNLQGRDWMSLREKLLQVAPEEWENEFVRIRPMATRDDLIYAGDGCRLTDEQREFVNPVWFSLGRAYLAPEEHDPCLIENERREPIGFLCFTAWADAYSWSYFLDVRQQGRGYGKRAAQLALRLLRLADPDMPVKLAVEAANTRAQGLYRSLGFRQLPERDGDDLIFCMEENPDG
;
A
#
# COMPACT_ATOMS: atom_id res chain seq x y z
N MET A 1 -15.69 -22.94 -35.06
CA MET A 1 -15.29 -21.52 -35.06
C MET A 1 -13.77 -21.46 -34.94
N ARG A 2 -13.06 -21.02 -35.97
CA ARG A 2 -11.59 -20.92 -36.01
C ARG A 2 -11.21 -19.52 -35.51
N CYS A 3 -10.34 -19.43 -34.53
CA CYS A 3 -9.70 -18.15 -34.14
C CYS A 3 -8.82 -17.65 -35.32
N PRO A 4 -8.81 -16.36 -35.60
CA PRO A 4 -7.88 -15.79 -36.55
C PRO A 4 -6.47 -15.74 -35.95
N VAL A 5 -5.51 -16.21 -36.78
CA VAL A 5 -4.07 -16.07 -36.50
C VAL A 5 -3.72 -14.60 -36.70
N VAL A 6 -3.21 -13.96 -35.69
CA VAL A 6 -2.68 -12.59 -35.78
C VAL A 6 -1.26 -12.66 -36.34
N ASP A 7 -1.08 -12.08 -37.50
CA ASP A 7 0.22 -11.91 -38.17
C ASP A 7 1.06 -10.86 -37.40
N ASN A 8 2.19 -11.31 -36.84
CA ASN A 8 3.05 -10.54 -35.92
C ASN A 8 4.27 -9.92 -36.66
N SER A 9 4.10 -9.49 -37.91
CA SER A 9 5.19 -8.99 -38.75
C SER A 9 5.17 -7.48 -39.05
N ARG A 10 4.80 -6.62 -38.10
CA ARG A 10 5.11 -5.16 -38.14
C ARG A 10 4.88 -4.50 -36.80
N SER A 11 5.89 -4.48 -35.94
CA SER A 11 6.03 -3.41 -34.96
C SER A 11 7.49 -3.18 -34.68
N SER A 12 7.95 -2.03 -35.12
CA SER A 12 9.24 -1.44 -34.75
C SER A 12 9.32 -1.29 -33.23
N PRO A 13 10.47 -1.55 -32.60
CA PRO A 13 10.62 -1.31 -31.18
C PRO A 13 10.55 0.20 -30.94
N VAL A 14 9.55 0.65 -30.21
CA VAL A 14 9.56 1.97 -29.59
C VAL A 14 10.68 1.93 -28.55
N LEU A 15 11.79 2.57 -28.88
CA LEU A 15 12.90 2.84 -27.97
C LEU A 15 12.35 3.65 -26.78
N MET A 16 12.15 2.99 -25.64
CA MET A 16 12.13 3.66 -24.35
C MET A 16 13.55 4.18 -24.08
N GLN A 17 13.84 5.39 -24.55
CA GLN A 17 15.00 6.15 -24.15
C GLN A 17 14.71 6.83 -22.82
N GLY A 18 15.49 6.48 -21.79
CA GLY A 18 15.74 7.41 -20.70
C GLY A 18 15.35 7.01 -19.30
N LEU A 19 15.79 5.84 -18.82
CA LEU A 19 16.10 5.69 -17.41
C LEU A 19 17.50 5.09 -17.30
N PRO A 20 18.44 5.70 -16.54
CA PRO A 20 19.76 5.14 -16.36
C PRO A 20 19.69 3.89 -15.50
N CYS A 21 19.70 2.74 -16.12
CA CYS A 21 19.68 1.41 -15.48
C CYS A 21 20.87 1.19 -14.53
N GLY A 22 21.97 1.98 -14.67
CA GLY A 22 23.18 1.85 -13.87
C GLY A 22 23.05 2.34 -12.42
N VAL A 23 22.24 3.35 -12.15
CA VAL A 23 22.11 3.92 -10.79
C VAL A 23 21.21 3.05 -9.91
N PHE A 24 20.32 2.27 -10.50
CA PHE A 24 19.40 1.37 -9.76
C PHE A 24 20.11 0.08 -9.31
N CYS A 25 20.99 -0.49 -10.13
CA CYS A 25 21.78 -1.68 -9.76
C CYS A 25 22.82 -1.39 -8.68
N ASP A 26 23.54 -0.26 -8.76
CA ASP A 26 24.59 0.08 -7.77
C ASP A 26 24.03 0.39 -6.36
N LYS A 27 22.79 0.87 -6.27
CA LYS A 27 22.10 1.06 -4.98
C LYS A 27 21.59 -0.26 -4.39
N LEU A 28 21.17 -1.21 -5.22
CA LEU A 28 20.75 -2.54 -4.78
C LEU A 28 21.92 -3.34 -4.20
N GLU A 29 23.10 -3.33 -4.85
CA GLU A 29 24.26 -4.09 -4.36
C GLU A 29 24.87 -3.54 -3.06
N LYS A 30 24.83 -2.23 -2.84
CA LYS A 30 25.35 -1.60 -1.59
C LYS A 30 24.44 -1.79 -0.37
N ASN A 31 23.15 -2.06 -0.58
CA ASN A 31 22.20 -2.34 0.50
C ASN A 31 22.10 -3.82 0.91
N LEU A 32 22.76 -4.71 0.17
CA LEU A 32 22.69 -6.16 0.37
C LEU A 32 23.63 -6.72 1.44
N GLN A 33 24.53 -5.91 2.03
CA GLN A 33 25.42 -6.36 3.09
C GLN A 33 24.86 -5.98 4.47
N GLY A 34 23.99 -6.84 5.03
CA GLY A 34 23.63 -6.81 6.44
C GLY A 34 22.15 -6.58 6.79
N ARG A 35 21.23 -6.55 5.84
CA ARG A 35 19.80 -6.50 6.15
C ARG A 35 19.17 -7.89 6.16
N ASP A 36 18.26 -8.05 7.09
CA ASP A 36 17.36 -9.18 7.20
C ASP A 36 16.67 -9.45 5.85
N TRP A 37 16.84 -10.67 5.32
CA TRP A 37 16.37 -11.07 3.98
C TRP A 37 14.85 -11.30 3.90
N MET A 38 14.14 -11.05 5.00
CA MET A 38 12.70 -11.26 5.05
C MET A 38 11.95 -10.15 4.31
N SER A 39 11.04 -10.54 3.43
CA SER A 39 10.10 -9.62 2.79
C SER A 39 9.18 -8.98 3.82
N LEU A 40 8.57 -7.84 3.48
CA LEU A 40 7.55 -7.22 4.32
C LEU A 40 6.42 -8.20 4.68
N ARG A 41 5.97 -9.00 3.71
CA ARG A 41 4.94 -10.01 3.92
C ARG A 41 5.36 -11.04 4.96
N GLU A 42 6.58 -11.56 4.88
CA GLU A 42 7.10 -12.53 5.86
C GLU A 42 7.20 -11.93 7.25
N LYS A 43 7.64 -10.67 7.37
CA LYS A 43 7.67 -9.94 8.65
C LYS A 43 6.26 -9.72 9.20
N LEU A 44 5.32 -9.31 8.38
CA LEU A 44 3.92 -9.15 8.78
C LEU A 44 3.30 -10.47 9.25
N LEU A 45 3.60 -11.60 8.60
CA LEU A 45 3.10 -12.91 9.01
C LEU A 45 3.66 -13.40 10.36
N GLN A 46 4.74 -12.80 10.86
CA GLN A 46 5.26 -13.07 12.21
C GLN A 46 4.55 -12.27 13.31
N VAL A 47 3.83 -11.23 12.93
CA VAL A 47 3.01 -10.46 13.88
C VAL A 47 1.87 -11.33 14.38
N ALA A 48 1.71 -11.38 15.70
CA ALA A 48 0.70 -12.21 16.33
C ALA A 48 -0.71 -11.92 15.80
N PRO A 49 -1.55 -12.96 15.57
CA PRO A 49 -2.86 -12.78 14.94
C PRO A 49 -3.78 -11.78 15.64
N GLU A 50 -3.70 -11.67 16.96
CA GLU A 50 -4.47 -10.72 17.77
C GLU A 50 -4.10 -9.25 17.50
N GLU A 51 -2.90 -8.99 17.01
CA GLU A 51 -2.42 -7.67 16.67
C GLU A 51 -3.01 -7.12 15.35
N TRP A 52 -3.56 -8.01 14.52
CA TRP A 52 -4.19 -7.66 13.25
C TRP A 52 -5.57 -7.05 13.38
N GLU A 53 -6.05 -6.87 14.61
CA GLU A 53 -7.35 -6.28 14.90
C GLU A 53 -7.32 -5.35 16.12
N ASN A 54 -8.32 -4.51 16.19
CA ASN A 54 -8.69 -3.74 17.36
C ASN A 54 -10.20 -3.86 17.56
N GLU A 55 -10.77 -3.16 18.54
CA GLU A 55 -12.21 -3.19 18.86
C GLU A 55 -13.12 -2.92 17.63
N PHE A 56 -12.65 -2.20 16.62
CA PHE A 56 -13.48 -1.66 15.54
C PHE A 56 -13.18 -2.23 14.17
N VAL A 57 -11.93 -2.57 13.92
CA VAL A 57 -11.50 -3.03 12.59
C VAL A 57 -10.48 -4.15 12.70
N ARG A 58 -10.46 -4.97 11.67
CA ARG A 58 -9.43 -5.96 11.39
C ARG A 58 -8.82 -5.69 10.03
N ILE A 59 -7.51 -5.86 9.91
CA ILE A 59 -6.82 -5.95 8.62
C ILE A 59 -6.45 -7.42 8.43
N ARG A 60 -6.69 -7.98 7.26
CA ARG A 60 -6.26 -9.32 6.93
C ARG A 60 -5.78 -9.43 5.48
N PRO A 61 -4.78 -10.27 5.18
CA PRO A 61 -4.38 -10.55 3.81
C PRO A 61 -5.55 -11.09 2.98
N MET A 62 -5.59 -10.70 1.70
CA MET A 62 -6.52 -11.28 0.75
C MET A 62 -6.13 -12.74 0.46
N ALA A 63 -7.09 -13.64 0.49
CA ALA A 63 -6.82 -15.08 0.35
C ALA A 63 -7.85 -15.82 -0.53
N THR A 64 -8.97 -15.20 -0.85
CA THR A 64 -10.08 -15.88 -1.53
C THR A 64 -10.50 -15.16 -2.81
N ARG A 65 -11.24 -15.88 -3.66
CA ARG A 65 -11.88 -15.29 -4.83
C ARG A 65 -12.88 -14.20 -4.44
N ASP A 66 -13.59 -14.39 -3.34
CA ASP A 66 -14.60 -13.42 -2.87
C ASP A 66 -13.95 -12.13 -2.40
N ASP A 67 -12.74 -12.20 -1.82
CA ASP A 67 -11.93 -11.03 -1.50
C ASP A 67 -11.60 -10.22 -2.75
N LEU A 68 -11.20 -10.91 -3.83
CA LEU A 68 -10.89 -10.28 -5.10
C LEU A 68 -12.12 -9.61 -5.71
N ILE A 69 -13.28 -10.28 -5.69
CA ILE A 69 -14.55 -9.73 -6.18
C ILE A 69 -14.95 -8.51 -5.35
N TYR A 70 -14.86 -8.60 -4.01
CA TYR A 70 -15.16 -7.46 -3.15
C TYR A 70 -14.25 -6.27 -3.42
N ALA A 71 -12.95 -6.47 -3.44
CA ALA A 71 -11.99 -5.39 -3.66
C ALA A 71 -12.16 -4.73 -5.04
N GLY A 72 -12.39 -5.52 -6.10
CA GLY A 72 -12.51 -5.03 -7.47
C GLY A 72 -13.84 -4.37 -7.79
N ASP A 73 -14.96 -5.01 -7.40
CA ASP A 73 -16.30 -4.61 -7.81
C ASP A 73 -17.22 -4.25 -6.64
N GLY A 74 -17.02 -4.86 -5.48
CA GLY A 74 -17.90 -4.72 -4.32
C GLY A 74 -17.68 -3.44 -3.52
N CYS A 75 -16.44 -2.98 -3.44
CA CYS A 75 -16.05 -1.79 -2.70
C CYS A 75 -16.29 -0.53 -3.54
N ARG A 76 -17.26 0.29 -3.14
CA ARG A 76 -17.67 1.47 -3.90
C ARG A 76 -16.90 2.71 -3.43
N LEU A 77 -16.41 3.47 -4.39
CA LEU A 77 -15.74 4.76 -4.18
C LEU A 77 -16.57 5.90 -4.76
N THR A 78 -16.47 7.09 -4.17
CA THR A 78 -16.95 8.32 -4.82
C THR A 78 -16.03 8.70 -5.98
N ASP A 79 -16.50 9.53 -6.90
CA ASP A 79 -15.67 10.03 -8.01
C ASP A 79 -14.46 10.80 -7.48
N GLU A 80 -14.64 11.64 -6.44
CA GLU A 80 -13.56 12.36 -5.76
C GLU A 80 -12.49 11.39 -5.19
N GLN A 81 -12.89 10.28 -4.59
CA GLN A 81 -11.93 9.30 -4.07
C GLN A 81 -11.16 8.59 -5.18
N ARG A 82 -11.80 8.36 -6.33
CA ARG A 82 -11.14 7.72 -7.48
C ARG A 82 -10.00 8.55 -8.06
N GLU A 83 -10.03 9.87 -7.83
CA GLU A 83 -8.93 10.77 -8.22
C GLU A 83 -7.68 10.56 -7.36
N PHE A 84 -7.84 10.14 -6.10
CA PHE A 84 -6.75 10.03 -5.12
C PHE A 84 -6.24 8.61 -4.85
N VAL A 85 -6.83 7.59 -5.46
CA VAL A 85 -6.44 6.21 -5.21
C VAL A 85 -6.22 5.44 -6.51
N ASN A 86 -5.17 4.65 -6.55
CA ASN A 86 -4.96 3.73 -7.64
C ASN A 86 -6.10 2.70 -7.71
N PRO A 87 -6.55 2.32 -8.90
CA PRO A 87 -7.49 1.22 -9.05
C PRO A 87 -6.95 -0.06 -8.39
N VAL A 88 -7.83 -0.84 -7.78
CA VAL A 88 -7.46 -2.09 -7.09
C VAL A 88 -6.64 -3.02 -7.98
N TRP A 89 -7.03 -3.16 -9.27
CA TRP A 89 -6.31 -4.02 -10.21
C TRP A 89 -4.84 -3.62 -10.37
N PHE A 90 -4.50 -2.31 -10.22
CA PHE A 90 -3.11 -1.84 -10.29
C PHE A 90 -2.30 -2.33 -9.08
N SER A 91 -2.85 -2.21 -7.87
CA SER A 91 -2.23 -2.73 -6.64
C SER A 91 -2.07 -4.25 -6.69
N LEU A 92 -3.08 -4.97 -7.18
CA LEU A 92 -3.01 -6.42 -7.36
C LEU A 92 -2.00 -6.83 -8.44
N GLY A 93 -1.89 -6.07 -9.52
CA GLY A 93 -0.88 -6.28 -10.56
C GLY A 93 0.54 -6.11 -10.01
N ARG A 94 0.77 -5.09 -9.18
CA ARG A 94 2.06 -4.91 -8.49
C ARG A 94 2.36 -6.07 -7.54
N ALA A 95 1.40 -6.49 -6.75
CA ALA A 95 1.56 -7.62 -5.84
C ALA A 95 1.81 -8.96 -6.57
N TYR A 96 1.29 -9.11 -7.80
CA TYR A 96 1.61 -10.26 -8.65
C TYR A 96 3.04 -10.21 -9.21
N LEU A 97 3.53 -9.02 -9.58
CA LEU A 97 4.86 -8.84 -10.17
C LEU A 97 5.99 -8.77 -9.13
N ALA A 98 5.68 -8.24 -7.94
CA ALA A 98 6.63 -8.07 -6.84
C ALA A 98 5.93 -8.44 -5.50
N PRO A 99 5.66 -9.73 -5.26
CA PRO A 99 4.93 -10.18 -4.08
C PRO A 99 5.70 -9.95 -2.76
N GLU A 100 7.01 -9.77 -2.84
CA GLU A 100 7.87 -9.41 -1.71
C GLU A 100 7.72 -7.95 -1.28
N GLU A 101 7.27 -7.07 -2.19
CA GLU A 101 7.12 -5.64 -1.94
C GLU A 101 5.67 -5.22 -1.64
N HIS A 102 4.68 -6.03 -2.00
CA HIS A 102 3.27 -5.65 -1.93
C HIS A 102 2.41 -6.72 -1.28
N ASP A 103 1.69 -6.36 -0.22
CA ASP A 103 0.75 -7.26 0.47
C ASP A 103 -0.67 -6.68 0.48
N PRO A 104 -1.54 -7.10 -0.47
CA PRO A 104 -2.92 -6.66 -0.54
C PRO A 104 -3.76 -7.30 0.56
N CYS A 105 -4.53 -6.46 1.25
CA CYS A 105 -5.35 -6.80 2.40
C CYS A 105 -6.77 -6.27 2.26
N LEU A 106 -7.69 -6.84 3.01
CA LEU A 106 -9.00 -6.25 3.27
C LEU A 106 -9.05 -5.65 4.67
N ILE A 107 -9.84 -4.58 4.78
CA ILE A 107 -10.26 -4.01 6.05
C ILE A 107 -11.66 -4.54 6.34
N GLU A 108 -11.86 -5.15 7.50
CA GLU A 108 -13.14 -5.66 7.99
C GLU A 108 -13.60 -4.84 9.20
N ASN A 109 -14.93 -4.75 9.39
CA ASN A 109 -15.52 -4.17 10.59
C ASN A 109 -15.60 -5.20 11.74
N GLU A 110 -16.17 -4.80 12.88
CA GLU A 110 -16.40 -5.66 14.05
C GLU A 110 -17.28 -6.87 13.79
N ARG A 111 -18.06 -6.88 12.69
CA ARG A 111 -18.88 -8.01 12.25
C ARG A 111 -18.17 -8.92 11.26
N ARG A 112 -16.89 -8.69 10.99
CA ARG A 112 -16.11 -9.41 9.98
C ARG A 112 -16.63 -9.20 8.54
N GLU A 113 -17.35 -8.12 8.31
CA GLU A 113 -17.76 -7.72 6.97
C GLU A 113 -16.66 -6.87 6.33
N PRO A 114 -16.29 -7.12 5.07
CA PRO A 114 -15.30 -6.30 4.39
C PRO A 114 -15.85 -4.89 4.15
N ILE A 115 -15.09 -3.88 4.53
CA ILE A 115 -15.46 -2.46 4.46
C ILE A 115 -14.47 -1.62 3.67
N GLY A 116 -13.35 -2.18 3.24
CA GLY A 116 -12.33 -1.47 2.48
C GLY A 116 -11.20 -2.37 2.01
N PHE A 117 -10.31 -1.77 1.25
CA PHE A 117 -9.09 -2.36 0.73
C PHE A 117 -7.87 -1.61 1.28
N LEU A 118 -6.80 -2.34 1.54
CA LEU A 118 -5.51 -1.80 1.94
C LEU A 118 -4.41 -2.61 1.24
N CYS A 119 -3.35 -1.95 0.81
CA CYS A 119 -2.15 -2.62 0.32
C CYS A 119 -0.94 -2.07 1.06
N PHE A 120 -0.23 -2.93 1.79
CA PHE A 120 1.08 -2.59 2.32
C PHE A 120 2.11 -2.62 1.19
N THR A 121 3.09 -1.74 1.28
CA THR A 121 4.17 -1.63 0.28
C THR A 121 5.51 -1.46 0.98
N ALA A 122 6.51 -2.22 0.55
CA ALA A 122 7.89 -2.00 0.92
C ALA A 122 8.58 -1.14 -0.16
N TRP A 123 9.17 -0.02 0.26
CA TRP A 123 10.10 0.76 -0.53
C TRP A 123 11.53 0.44 -0.10
N ALA A 124 12.51 0.92 -0.84
CA ALA A 124 13.91 0.63 -0.53
C ALA A 124 14.36 1.13 0.87
N ASP A 125 13.73 2.18 1.38
CA ASP A 125 14.10 2.88 2.61
C ASP A 125 12.94 3.16 3.56
N ALA A 126 11.76 2.63 3.28
CA ALA A 126 10.58 2.84 4.10
C ALA A 126 9.49 1.81 3.82
N TYR A 127 8.58 1.61 4.76
CA TYR A 127 7.29 0.99 4.50
C TYR A 127 6.23 2.04 4.22
N SER A 128 5.21 1.62 3.49
CA SER A 128 4.08 2.44 3.11
C SER A 128 2.80 1.63 3.11
N TRP A 129 1.67 2.29 2.99
CA TRP A 129 0.39 1.69 2.62
C TRP A 129 -0.43 2.65 1.78
N SER A 130 -1.34 2.06 0.98
CA SER A 130 -2.46 2.76 0.40
C SER A 130 -3.76 2.09 0.85
N TYR A 131 -4.81 2.85 1.07
CA TYR A 131 -6.10 2.26 1.46
C TYR A 131 -7.27 3.16 1.11
N PHE A 132 -8.43 2.56 1.02
CA PHE A 132 -9.71 3.25 0.94
C PHE A 132 -10.82 2.43 1.60
N LEU A 133 -11.88 3.11 1.98
CA LEU A 133 -13.09 2.50 2.53
C LEU A 133 -14.24 2.65 1.56
N ASP A 134 -15.09 1.65 1.52
CA ASP A 134 -16.38 1.73 0.85
C ASP A 134 -17.14 2.97 1.30
N VAL A 135 -17.71 3.71 0.35
CA VAL A 135 -18.46 4.94 0.62
C VAL A 135 -19.58 4.75 1.66
N ARG A 136 -20.18 3.57 1.70
CA ARG A 136 -21.24 3.20 2.66
C ARG A 136 -20.74 3.08 4.10
N GLN A 137 -19.41 2.97 4.30
CA GLN A 137 -18.77 2.77 5.60
C GLN A 137 -18.00 4.00 6.09
N GLN A 138 -17.95 5.06 5.31
CA GLN A 138 -17.28 6.30 5.68
C GLN A 138 -18.06 7.09 6.73
N GLY A 139 -17.38 8.09 7.34
CA GLY A 139 -17.99 8.93 8.39
C GLY A 139 -18.16 8.26 9.76
N ARG A 140 -17.81 6.96 9.89
CA ARG A 140 -17.93 6.17 11.13
C ARG A 140 -16.63 6.05 11.92
N GLY A 141 -15.57 6.73 11.49
CA GLY A 141 -14.26 6.68 12.15
C GLY A 141 -13.39 5.48 11.77
N TYR A 142 -13.86 4.55 10.95
CA TYR A 142 -13.10 3.37 10.54
C TYR A 142 -11.77 3.70 9.85
N GLY A 143 -11.73 4.77 9.04
CA GLY A 143 -10.51 5.17 8.32
C GLY A 143 -9.35 5.49 9.25
N LYS A 144 -9.60 6.26 10.32
CA LYS A 144 -8.56 6.57 11.30
C LYS A 144 -8.09 5.31 12.04
N ARG A 145 -9.02 4.44 12.43
CA ARG A 145 -8.72 3.19 13.15
C ARG A 145 -7.95 2.19 12.29
N ALA A 146 -8.29 2.10 11.01
CA ALA A 146 -7.57 1.27 10.05
C ALA A 146 -6.14 1.79 9.82
N ALA A 147 -5.95 3.11 9.68
CA ALA A 147 -4.62 3.70 9.53
C ALA A 147 -3.76 3.54 10.80
N GLN A 148 -4.35 3.66 12.00
CA GLN A 148 -3.67 3.38 13.27
C GLN A 148 -3.23 1.92 13.36
N LEU A 149 -4.10 0.99 12.96
CA LEU A 149 -3.81 -0.43 12.96
C LEU A 149 -2.72 -0.77 11.93
N ALA A 150 -2.78 -0.20 10.73
CA ALA A 150 -1.77 -0.39 9.70
C ALA A 150 -0.38 0.08 10.17
N LEU A 151 -0.31 1.27 10.78
CA LEU A 151 0.94 1.79 11.35
C LEU A 151 1.48 0.87 12.45
N ARG A 152 0.62 0.39 13.35
CA ARG A 152 1.01 -0.54 14.42
C ARG A 152 1.56 -1.84 13.86
N LEU A 153 0.90 -2.43 12.85
CA LEU A 153 1.36 -3.66 12.22
C LEU A 153 2.75 -3.51 11.58
N LEU A 154 3.00 -2.42 10.86
CA LEU A 154 4.31 -2.16 10.27
C LEU A 154 5.41 -1.99 11.34
N ARG A 155 5.10 -1.33 12.45
CA ARG A 155 6.05 -1.16 13.56
C ARG A 155 6.32 -2.45 14.32
N LEU A 156 5.34 -3.34 14.44
CA LEU A 156 5.53 -4.66 15.04
C LEU A 156 6.32 -5.59 14.11
N ALA A 157 6.12 -5.45 12.79
CA ALA A 157 6.85 -6.22 11.80
C ALA A 157 8.32 -5.79 11.68
N ASP A 158 8.58 -4.49 11.77
CA ASP A 158 9.94 -3.93 11.66
C ASP A 158 9.97 -2.53 12.32
N PRO A 159 10.39 -2.45 13.59
CA PRO A 159 10.41 -1.18 14.34
C PRO A 159 11.43 -0.17 13.79
N ASP A 160 12.50 -0.64 13.14
CA ASP A 160 13.60 0.20 12.66
C ASP A 160 13.30 0.81 11.28
N MET A 161 12.28 0.33 10.58
CA MET A 161 11.94 0.83 9.26
C MET A 161 10.98 2.00 9.35
N PRO A 162 11.34 3.19 8.83
CA PRO A 162 10.44 4.34 8.81
C PRO A 162 9.20 4.05 7.96
N VAL A 163 8.10 4.73 8.28
CA VAL A 163 6.87 4.67 7.49
C VAL A 163 6.70 5.98 6.74
N LYS A 164 6.64 5.92 5.41
CA LYS A 164 6.44 7.07 4.53
C LYS A 164 5.16 6.91 3.71
N LEU A 165 4.45 8.00 3.51
CA LEU A 165 3.20 8.04 2.74
C LEU A 165 3.27 9.18 1.72
N ALA A 166 3.03 8.86 0.45
CA ALA A 166 2.84 9.85 -0.60
C ALA A 166 1.37 10.27 -0.64
N VAL A 167 1.10 11.56 -0.68
CA VAL A 167 -0.26 12.12 -0.61
C VAL A 167 -0.37 13.29 -1.59
N GLU A 168 -1.29 13.20 -2.52
CA GLU A 168 -1.58 14.30 -3.42
C GLU A 168 -1.86 15.61 -2.65
N ALA A 169 -1.32 16.72 -3.13
CA ALA A 169 -1.45 18.03 -2.46
C ALA A 169 -2.93 18.46 -2.32
N ALA A 170 -3.80 18.04 -3.22
CA ALA A 170 -5.24 18.30 -3.16
C ALA A 170 -5.98 17.46 -2.09
N ASN A 171 -5.42 16.32 -1.66
CA ASN A 171 -6.04 15.41 -0.68
C ASN A 171 -5.86 15.92 0.76
N THR A 172 -6.48 17.05 1.10
CA THR A 172 -6.37 17.68 2.43
C THR A 172 -6.92 16.78 3.55
N ARG A 173 -7.88 15.90 3.22
CA ARG A 173 -8.46 14.95 4.17
C ARG A 173 -7.43 13.92 4.63
N ALA A 174 -6.68 13.31 3.71
CA ALA A 174 -5.62 12.37 4.03
C ALA A 174 -4.48 13.06 4.79
N GLN A 175 -4.09 14.28 4.37
CA GLN A 175 -3.08 15.06 5.08
C GLN A 175 -3.47 15.33 6.55
N GLY A 176 -4.72 15.74 6.79
CA GLY A 176 -5.25 15.97 8.15
C GLY A 176 -5.24 14.69 8.98
N LEU A 177 -5.62 13.56 8.39
CA LEU A 177 -5.57 12.27 9.04
C LEU A 177 -4.14 11.91 9.45
N TYR A 178 -3.19 11.95 8.53
CA TYR A 178 -1.81 11.55 8.80
C TYR A 178 -1.13 12.47 9.83
N ARG A 179 -1.35 13.78 9.77
CA ARG A 179 -0.91 14.69 10.85
C ARG A 179 -1.52 14.30 12.20
N SER A 180 -2.79 13.89 12.25
CA SER A 180 -3.44 13.45 13.49
C SER A 180 -2.90 12.12 14.04
N LEU A 181 -2.18 11.37 13.22
CA LEU A 181 -1.48 10.14 13.60
C LEU A 181 -0.02 10.39 13.99
N GLY A 182 0.47 11.63 13.88
CA GLY A 182 1.83 12.03 14.23
C GLY A 182 2.82 12.05 13.05
N PHE A 183 2.35 11.80 11.82
CA PHE A 183 3.20 11.96 10.64
C PHE A 183 3.58 13.43 10.43
N ARG A 184 4.83 13.66 10.04
CA ARG A 184 5.35 14.98 9.66
C ARG A 184 5.53 15.04 8.16
N GLN A 185 5.13 16.16 7.58
CA GLN A 185 5.39 16.41 6.16
C GLN A 185 6.86 16.73 5.96
N LEU A 186 7.51 16.03 5.04
CA LEU A 186 8.89 16.29 4.63
C LEU A 186 8.96 17.42 3.59
N PRO A 187 10.13 18.08 3.45
CA PRO A 187 10.35 19.07 2.39
C PRO A 187 10.38 18.46 0.99
N GLU A 188 10.79 17.20 0.88
CA GLU A 188 10.86 16.42 -0.36
C GLU A 188 9.47 16.05 -0.86
N ARG A 189 9.38 15.83 -2.18
CA ARG A 189 8.16 15.44 -2.89
C ARG A 189 8.46 14.26 -3.82
N ASP A 190 7.43 13.51 -4.14
CA ASP A 190 7.45 12.52 -5.23
C ASP A 190 6.51 13.03 -6.34
N GLY A 191 7.09 13.66 -7.37
CA GLY A 191 6.32 14.42 -8.34
C GLY A 191 5.52 15.56 -7.68
N ASP A 192 4.19 15.51 -7.81
CA ASP A 192 3.26 16.46 -7.19
C ASP A 192 2.84 16.06 -5.77
N ASP A 193 3.21 14.84 -5.33
CA ASP A 193 2.81 14.32 -4.04
C ASP A 193 3.66 14.89 -2.89
N LEU A 194 3.00 15.13 -1.78
CA LEU A 194 3.60 15.47 -0.50
C LEU A 194 4.02 14.18 0.21
N ILE A 195 5.25 14.13 0.71
CA ILE A 195 5.73 13.00 1.50
C ILE A 195 5.49 13.26 3.00
N PHE A 196 4.79 12.34 3.63
CA PHE A 196 4.62 12.30 5.08
C PHE A 196 5.44 11.15 5.64
N CYS A 197 6.21 11.41 6.71
CA CYS A 197 7.04 10.42 7.37
C CYS A 197 6.69 10.31 8.84
N MET A 198 6.68 9.08 9.32
CA MET A 198 6.70 8.74 10.73
C MET A 198 8.05 8.12 11.02
N GLU A 199 8.95 8.90 11.59
CA GLU A 199 10.21 8.42 12.12
C GLU A 199 9.98 7.70 13.45
N GLU A 200 10.98 6.98 13.92
CA GLU A 200 10.95 6.36 15.24
C GLU A 200 10.57 7.37 16.32
N ASN A 201 9.90 6.88 17.33
CA ASN A 201 9.62 7.70 18.51
C ASN A 201 10.94 7.92 19.25
N PRO A 202 11.48 9.15 19.37
CA PRO A 202 12.73 9.39 20.08
C PRO A 202 12.63 9.12 21.59
N ASP A 203 11.43 8.74 22.07
CA ASP A 203 11.10 8.49 23.46
C ASP A 203 10.61 7.04 23.72
N GLY A 204 11.17 6.05 22.97
CA GLY A 204 10.92 4.62 23.20
C GLY A 204 11.73 4.05 24.35
#